data_ad0eab3e07751c0cafb71775f681ddcd
#
_entry.id   ad0eab3e07751c0cafb71775f681ddcd
#
_cell.length_a   1.000
_cell.length_b   1.000
_cell.length_c   1.000
_cell.angle_alpha   90.00
_cell.angle_beta   90.00
_cell.angle_gamma   90.00
#
_symmetry.space_group_name_H-M   'P 1'
#
loop_
_entity.id
_entity.type
_entity.pdbx_description
1 polymer ?
#
loop_
_entity_poly.entity_id
_entity_poly.type
_entity_poly.pdbx_seq_one_letter_code
_entity_poly.pdbx_strand_id
1 'polypeptide(L)'
;VGYGTQKKADLTGSVSIVNAEEMKKVSNSNISTMLEGKVAGVQITSDGQPGADPSVRIRGIGSFGSTAPLYVIDGVPMGTTIRDFSPNDIETIQILKDASAGAIYGSRAANGVVIITTKNGKKDQPLKVNYSGYFGVDQIPGDVYDVMNADQYSNYLGQACKNSNTPLPGGYKMGEDGMYHFQDETNTDWFDEVFKTGIRQNHNVALSGGSSHSTYNVSLDYYNQKGTLEGAGPNYERYTARVNNTMDTKFVKFRTSMVYSHSNQDNMGLSNASEYVQGLYGDVTSVTSQ
;
A
#
# COMPACT_ATOMS: atom_id res chain seq x y z
N VAL A 1 23.03 0.29 -15.61
CA VAL A 1 22.92 -1.16 -15.43
C VAL A 1 23.99 -1.60 -14.46
N GLY A 2 23.58 -2.17 -13.37
CA GLY A 2 24.49 -2.59 -12.32
C GLY A 2 25.13 -1.44 -11.56
N TYR A 3 26.42 -1.55 -11.36
CA TYR A 3 27.21 -0.53 -10.68
C TYR A 3 27.64 0.63 -11.61
N GLY A 4 27.16 0.65 -12.87
CA GLY A 4 27.43 1.70 -13.85
C GLY A 4 26.19 2.25 -14.52
N THR A 5 26.33 3.40 -15.20
CA THR A 5 25.28 4.01 -16.01
C THR A 5 25.48 3.66 -17.49
N GLN A 6 24.43 3.10 -18.14
CA GLN A 6 24.40 2.87 -19.58
C GLN A 6 23.22 3.59 -20.21
N LYS A 7 23.34 3.99 -21.46
CA LYS A 7 22.21 4.58 -22.19
C LYS A 7 21.16 3.48 -22.48
N LYS A 8 19.87 3.85 -22.45
CA LYS A 8 18.75 2.93 -22.71
C LYS A 8 18.86 2.22 -24.06
N ALA A 9 19.42 2.92 -25.07
CA ALA A 9 19.63 2.37 -26.41
C ALA A 9 20.66 1.24 -26.47
N ASP A 10 21.56 1.16 -25.50
CA ASP A 10 22.64 0.17 -25.45
C ASP A 10 22.26 -1.09 -24.64
N LEU A 11 21.01 -1.14 -24.13
CA LEU A 11 20.53 -2.25 -23.33
C LEU A 11 19.83 -3.28 -24.23
N THR A 12 20.35 -4.49 -24.26
CA THR A 12 19.76 -5.64 -24.97
C THR A 12 18.60 -6.29 -24.22
N GLY A 13 18.44 -5.98 -22.92
CA GLY A 13 17.39 -6.53 -22.06
C GLY A 13 16.11 -5.67 -22.02
N SER A 14 14.98 -6.30 -21.69
CA SER A 14 13.71 -5.60 -21.51
C SER A 14 13.72 -4.77 -20.22
N VAL A 15 13.88 -3.46 -20.36
CA VAL A 15 13.87 -2.48 -19.26
C VAL A 15 12.70 -1.53 -19.42
N SER A 16 11.86 -1.45 -18.38
CA SER A 16 10.80 -0.43 -18.29
C SER A 16 11.26 0.68 -17.37
N ILE A 17 11.05 1.93 -17.77
CA ILE A 17 11.39 3.13 -17.00
C ILE A 17 10.08 3.86 -16.70
N VAL A 18 9.86 4.17 -15.43
CA VAL A 18 8.75 4.99 -14.94
C VAL A 18 9.32 6.24 -14.27
N ASN A 19 8.85 7.41 -14.69
CA ASN A 19 9.27 8.68 -14.13
C ASN A 19 8.43 9.03 -12.89
N ALA A 20 9.03 9.76 -11.95
CA ALA A 20 8.35 10.22 -10.73
C ALA A 20 7.05 11.01 -10.99
N GLU A 21 7.00 11.78 -12.06
CA GLU A 21 5.81 12.55 -12.46
C GLU A 21 4.59 11.67 -12.76
N GLU A 22 4.82 10.51 -13.39
CA GLU A 22 3.76 9.55 -13.67
C GLU A 22 3.28 8.82 -12.42
N MET A 23 4.19 8.63 -11.46
CA MET A 23 3.87 7.97 -10.19
C MET A 23 3.02 8.86 -9.29
N LYS A 24 3.33 10.15 -9.22
CA LYS A 24 2.62 11.12 -8.37
C LYS A 24 1.15 11.32 -8.72
N LYS A 25 0.70 10.83 -9.87
CA LYS A 25 -0.73 10.83 -10.24
C LYS A 25 -1.58 9.90 -9.36
N VAL A 26 -0.93 8.97 -8.67
CA VAL A 26 -1.58 8.05 -7.72
C VAL A 26 -1.11 8.40 -6.32
N SER A 27 -2.00 8.88 -5.48
CA SER A 27 -1.71 9.23 -4.08
C SER A 27 -1.68 7.95 -3.24
N ASN A 28 -0.50 7.37 -3.03
CA ASN A 28 -0.32 6.19 -2.21
C ASN A 28 0.97 6.29 -1.39
N SER A 29 1.02 5.61 -0.25
CA SER A 29 2.22 5.52 0.60
C SER A 29 3.29 4.60 0.06
N ASN A 30 2.87 3.58 -0.71
CA ASN A 30 3.73 2.52 -1.19
C ASN A 30 4.07 2.70 -2.67
N ILE A 31 5.37 2.68 -2.97
CA ILE A 31 5.91 2.82 -4.32
C ILE A 31 5.40 1.71 -5.23
N SER A 32 5.32 0.49 -4.69
CA SER A 32 4.90 -0.67 -5.49
C SER A 32 3.47 -0.48 -5.99
N THR A 33 2.53 -0.05 -5.14
CA THR A 33 1.15 0.23 -5.56
C THR A 33 1.09 1.34 -6.63
N MET A 34 1.96 2.34 -6.55
CA MET A 34 2.01 3.41 -7.55
C MET A 34 2.46 2.94 -8.94
N LEU A 35 3.07 1.75 -9.04
CA LEU A 35 3.49 1.12 -10.30
C LEU A 35 2.40 0.24 -10.92
N GLU A 36 1.31 -0.01 -10.20
CA GLU A 36 0.22 -0.85 -10.68
C GLU A 36 -0.37 -0.33 -12.00
N GLY A 37 -0.54 -1.22 -12.98
CA GLY A 37 -1.04 -0.90 -14.30
C GLY A 37 -0.11 -0.06 -15.21
N LYS A 38 1.05 0.41 -14.69
CA LYS A 38 1.97 1.26 -15.46
C LYS A 38 3.08 0.49 -16.17
N VAL A 39 3.31 -0.74 -15.77
CA VAL A 39 4.43 -1.55 -16.29
C VAL A 39 3.93 -2.90 -16.77
N ALA A 40 4.00 -3.15 -18.07
CA ALA A 40 3.61 -4.42 -18.66
C ALA A 40 4.42 -5.59 -18.06
N GLY A 41 3.76 -6.69 -17.70
CA GLY A 41 4.38 -7.88 -17.13
C GLY A 41 4.79 -7.73 -15.65
N VAL A 42 4.30 -6.71 -14.97
CA VAL A 42 4.40 -6.56 -13.51
C VAL A 42 3.01 -6.66 -12.93
N GLN A 43 2.80 -7.62 -12.06
CA GLN A 43 1.56 -7.80 -11.31
C GLN A 43 1.80 -7.33 -9.88
N ILE A 44 0.89 -6.51 -9.39
CA ILE A 44 0.91 -5.98 -8.03
C ILE A 44 -0.43 -6.31 -7.38
N THR A 45 -0.37 -6.87 -6.19
CA THR A 45 -1.55 -7.22 -5.40
C THR A 45 -1.39 -6.63 -4.02
N SER A 46 -2.31 -5.78 -3.61
CA SER A 46 -2.38 -5.19 -2.28
C SER A 46 -3.64 -5.71 -1.57
N ASP A 47 -3.56 -5.90 -0.27
CA ASP A 47 -4.70 -6.21 0.59
C ASP A 47 -5.52 -4.96 0.96
N GLY A 48 -5.06 -3.78 0.58
CA GLY A 48 -5.76 -2.51 0.83
C GLY A 48 -5.56 -1.94 2.23
N GLN A 49 -4.90 -2.63 3.13
CA GLN A 49 -4.65 -2.11 4.48
C GLN A 49 -3.65 -0.95 4.45
N PRO A 50 -3.83 0.08 5.31
CA PRO A 50 -2.85 1.14 5.50
C PRO A 50 -1.47 0.57 5.83
N GLY A 51 -0.43 1.02 5.09
CA GLY A 51 0.94 0.57 5.30
C GLY A 51 1.25 -0.87 4.90
N ALA A 52 0.31 -1.58 4.27
CA ALA A 52 0.58 -2.91 3.74
C ALA A 52 1.69 -2.90 2.69
N ASP A 53 2.47 -3.98 2.65
CA ASP A 53 3.50 -4.18 1.63
C ASP A 53 2.92 -5.02 0.49
N PRO A 54 2.66 -4.43 -0.69
CA PRO A 54 2.05 -5.14 -1.79
C PRO A 54 2.93 -6.27 -2.30
N SER A 55 2.32 -7.37 -2.68
CA SER A 55 3.01 -8.44 -3.38
C SER A 55 3.29 -8.02 -4.81
N VAL A 56 4.57 -7.92 -5.16
CA VAL A 56 5.03 -7.57 -6.51
C VAL A 56 5.59 -8.81 -7.19
N ARG A 57 5.11 -9.09 -8.41
CA ARG A 57 5.57 -10.21 -9.24
C ARG A 57 5.92 -9.71 -10.62
N ILE A 58 7.10 -10.07 -11.09
CA ILE A 58 7.59 -9.74 -12.43
C ILE A 58 7.58 -11.01 -13.29
N ARG A 59 6.78 -11.00 -14.38
CA ARG A 59 6.61 -12.13 -15.30
C ARG A 59 6.03 -13.41 -14.64
N GLY A 60 5.26 -13.26 -13.58
CA GLY A 60 4.56 -14.37 -12.93
C GLY A 60 5.39 -15.08 -11.84
N ILE A 61 5.05 -16.33 -11.58
CA ILE A 61 5.66 -17.15 -10.51
C ILE A 61 6.79 -17.96 -11.13
N GLY A 62 8.03 -17.61 -10.80
CA GLY A 62 9.23 -18.30 -11.30
C GLY A 62 9.83 -19.32 -10.32
N SER A 63 9.37 -19.35 -9.07
CA SER A 63 9.89 -20.27 -8.04
C SER A 63 8.81 -20.64 -7.02
N PHE A 64 9.01 -21.77 -6.34
CA PHE A 64 8.16 -22.19 -5.23
C PHE A 64 8.44 -21.43 -3.91
N GLY A 65 9.50 -20.63 -3.87
CA GLY A 65 9.88 -19.79 -2.73
C GLY A 65 9.34 -18.36 -2.87
N SER A 66 10.12 -17.37 -2.41
CA SER A 66 9.79 -15.95 -2.58
C SER A 66 9.72 -15.58 -4.06
N THR A 67 8.65 -14.89 -4.45
CA THR A 67 8.45 -14.35 -5.81
C THR A 67 8.72 -12.84 -5.89
N ALA A 68 9.07 -12.22 -4.76
CA ALA A 68 9.33 -10.79 -4.68
C ALA A 68 10.62 -10.40 -5.43
N PRO A 69 10.63 -9.29 -6.16
CA PRO A 69 11.81 -8.78 -6.84
C PRO A 69 12.84 -8.24 -5.84
N LEU A 70 14.08 -8.10 -6.30
CA LEU A 70 15.11 -7.38 -5.56
C LEU A 70 14.96 -5.87 -5.77
N TYR A 71 14.90 -5.11 -4.69
CA TYR A 71 14.95 -3.65 -4.75
C TYR A 71 16.39 -3.15 -4.57
N VAL A 72 16.77 -2.23 -5.47
CA VAL A 72 18.09 -1.60 -5.46
C VAL A 72 17.90 -0.09 -5.44
N ILE A 73 18.36 0.59 -4.41
CA ILE A 73 18.22 2.05 -4.25
C ILE A 73 19.60 2.67 -4.39
N ASP A 74 19.75 3.58 -5.36
CA ASP A 74 21.01 4.26 -5.68
C ASP A 74 22.21 3.32 -5.81
N GLY A 75 21.98 2.09 -6.32
CA GLY A 75 22.99 1.06 -6.51
C GLY A 75 23.19 0.12 -5.31
N VAL A 76 22.52 0.36 -4.18
CA VAL A 76 22.59 -0.49 -2.97
C VAL A 76 21.41 -1.47 -2.95
N PRO A 77 21.66 -2.80 -2.93
CA PRO A 77 20.58 -3.77 -2.75
C PRO A 77 19.98 -3.70 -1.34
N MET A 78 18.68 -3.40 -1.25
CA MET A 78 17.97 -3.22 0.01
C MET A 78 17.22 -4.47 0.49
N GLY A 79 16.87 -5.37 -0.42
CA GLY A 79 16.07 -6.56 -0.12
C GLY A 79 14.83 -6.66 -0.97
N THR A 80 13.78 -7.27 -0.43
CA THR A 80 12.52 -7.58 -1.15
C THR A 80 11.37 -6.65 -0.79
N THR A 81 11.56 -5.68 0.11
CA THR A 81 10.53 -4.71 0.53
C THR A 81 11.06 -3.29 0.51
N ILE A 82 10.17 -2.32 0.22
CA ILE A 82 10.47 -0.88 0.22
C ILE A 82 9.35 -0.07 0.90
N ARG A 83 8.58 -0.70 1.77
CA ARG A 83 7.42 -0.09 2.41
C ARG A 83 7.72 1.26 3.06
N ASP A 84 8.83 1.36 3.77
CA ASP A 84 9.18 2.53 4.57
C ASP A 84 9.96 3.60 3.78
N PHE A 85 9.98 3.50 2.46
CA PHE A 85 10.63 4.47 1.59
C PHE A 85 9.62 5.49 1.03
N SER A 86 9.95 6.81 1.12
CA SER A 86 9.06 7.85 0.60
C SER A 86 9.06 7.92 -0.93
N PRO A 87 7.88 7.82 -1.58
CA PRO A 87 7.77 8.04 -3.02
C PRO A 87 8.21 9.44 -3.48
N ASN A 88 8.15 10.43 -2.59
CA ASN A 88 8.54 11.80 -2.88
C ASN A 88 10.03 11.97 -3.15
N ASP A 89 10.85 11.04 -2.65
CA ASP A 89 12.31 11.06 -2.83
C ASP A 89 12.77 10.43 -4.16
N ILE A 90 11.85 9.85 -4.93
CA ILE A 90 12.19 9.14 -6.16
C ILE A 90 12.29 10.11 -7.34
N GLU A 91 13.31 9.88 -8.17
CA GLU A 91 13.48 10.51 -9.47
C GLU A 91 13.01 9.58 -10.60
N THR A 92 13.50 8.33 -10.60
CA THR A 92 13.12 7.32 -11.60
C THR A 92 13.09 5.92 -11.01
N ILE A 93 12.23 5.07 -11.58
CA ILE A 93 12.22 3.63 -11.31
C ILE A 93 12.48 2.90 -12.63
N GLN A 94 13.40 1.94 -12.58
CA GLN A 94 13.71 1.05 -13.68
C GLN A 94 13.44 -0.39 -13.26
N ILE A 95 12.73 -1.14 -14.10
CA ILE A 95 12.40 -2.54 -13.82
C ILE A 95 13.12 -3.42 -14.81
N LEU A 96 14.07 -4.20 -14.30
CA LEU A 96 14.79 -5.22 -15.06
C LEU A 96 14.01 -6.54 -14.98
N LYS A 97 13.43 -6.92 -16.11
CA LYS A 97 12.57 -8.11 -16.20
C LYS A 97 13.33 -9.36 -16.63
N ASP A 98 14.48 -9.17 -17.27
CA ASP A 98 15.28 -10.25 -17.82
C ASP A 98 16.44 -10.63 -16.91
N ALA A 99 16.73 -11.92 -16.82
CA ALA A 99 17.86 -12.43 -16.05
C ALA A 99 19.21 -11.87 -16.52
N SER A 100 19.38 -11.62 -17.83
CA SER A 100 20.59 -11.02 -18.40
C SER A 100 20.85 -9.61 -17.86
N ALA A 101 19.81 -8.79 -17.74
CA ALA A 101 19.92 -7.45 -17.19
C ALA A 101 20.14 -7.46 -15.67
N GLY A 102 19.65 -8.50 -14.98
CA GLY A 102 19.82 -8.71 -13.54
C GLY A 102 21.09 -9.47 -13.14
N ALA A 103 21.85 -10.01 -14.08
CA ALA A 103 22.96 -10.94 -13.83
C ALA A 103 24.01 -10.44 -12.82
N ILE A 104 24.25 -9.13 -12.77
CA ILE A 104 25.21 -8.53 -11.82
C ILE A 104 24.78 -8.65 -10.35
N TYR A 105 23.48 -8.85 -10.08
CA TYR A 105 22.93 -9.03 -8.73
C TYR A 105 22.87 -10.51 -8.33
N GLY A 106 23.35 -11.41 -9.23
CA GLY A 106 23.41 -12.86 -9.00
C GLY A 106 22.03 -13.49 -8.81
N SER A 107 21.95 -14.55 -8.01
CA SER A 107 20.73 -15.32 -7.75
C SER A 107 19.60 -14.50 -7.13
N ARG A 108 19.91 -13.41 -6.43
CA ARG A 108 18.90 -12.49 -5.86
C ARG A 108 18.04 -11.80 -6.91
N ALA A 109 18.51 -11.73 -8.17
CA ALA A 109 17.78 -11.12 -9.27
C ALA A 109 16.87 -12.11 -10.03
N ALA A 110 16.74 -13.35 -9.56
CA ALA A 110 15.96 -14.39 -10.26
C ALA A 110 14.49 -13.98 -10.51
N ASN A 111 13.90 -13.22 -9.60
CA ASN A 111 12.52 -12.70 -9.72
C ASN A 111 12.42 -11.29 -10.32
N GLY A 112 13.51 -10.81 -10.95
CA GLY A 112 13.63 -9.45 -11.46
C GLY A 112 14.21 -8.47 -10.44
N VAL A 113 14.52 -7.27 -10.93
CA VAL A 113 15.14 -6.21 -10.13
C VAL A 113 14.39 -4.88 -10.36
N VAL A 114 14.06 -4.21 -9.28
CA VAL A 114 13.51 -2.85 -9.29
C VAL A 114 14.60 -1.89 -8.84
N ILE A 115 15.11 -1.08 -9.78
CA ILE A 115 16.14 -0.09 -9.50
C ILE A 115 15.47 1.26 -9.29
N ILE A 116 15.70 1.85 -8.14
CA ILE A 116 15.18 3.15 -7.74
C ILE A 116 16.35 4.13 -7.71
N THR A 117 16.21 5.21 -8.46
CA THR A 117 17.12 6.35 -8.40
C THR A 117 16.45 7.47 -7.65
N THR A 118 17.13 8.02 -6.65
CA THR A 118 16.59 9.07 -5.82
C THR A 118 17.00 10.44 -6.31
N LYS A 119 16.22 11.46 -5.90
CA LYS A 119 16.46 12.85 -6.24
C LYS A 119 17.78 13.32 -5.66
N ASN A 120 18.55 14.02 -6.49
CA ASN A 120 19.79 14.66 -6.13
C ASN A 120 19.73 16.17 -6.45
N GLY A 121 20.60 16.95 -5.82
CA GLY A 121 20.82 18.33 -6.20
C GLY A 121 21.45 18.43 -7.59
N LYS A 122 21.33 19.59 -8.22
CA LYS A 122 22.00 19.90 -9.50
C LYS A 122 23.14 20.86 -9.26
N LYS A 123 24.21 20.72 -10.05
CA LYS A 123 25.37 21.65 -10.01
C LYS A 123 24.94 23.06 -10.42
N ASP A 124 25.61 24.03 -9.84
CA ASP A 124 25.43 25.46 -10.13
C ASP A 124 23.96 25.91 -9.99
N GLN A 125 23.23 25.29 -9.08
CA GLN A 125 21.86 25.63 -8.78
C GLN A 125 21.75 26.29 -7.40
N PRO A 126 21.12 27.49 -7.32
CA PRO A 126 20.83 28.11 -6.04
C PRO A 126 19.90 27.22 -5.19
N LEU A 127 19.85 27.50 -3.90
CA LEU A 127 18.95 26.81 -2.98
C LEU A 127 17.51 26.88 -3.50
N LYS A 128 16.92 25.73 -3.71
CA LYS A 128 15.51 25.57 -4.06
C LYS A 128 14.80 24.85 -2.93
N VAL A 129 13.75 25.46 -2.42
CA VAL A 129 12.82 24.86 -1.47
C VAL A 129 11.60 24.37 -2.22
N ASN A 130 11.23 23.12 -2.02
CA ASN A 130 10.04 22.53 -2.62
C ASN A 130 9.16 21.93 -1.53
N TYR A 131 7.91 22.33 -1.48
CA TYR A 131 6.90 21.70 -0.65
C TYR A 131 5.90 20.97 -1.55
N SER A 132 5.55 19.76 -1.18
CA SER A 132 4.46 19.00 -1.80
C SER A 132 3.66 18.29 -0.73
N GLY A 133 2.35 18.31 -0.87
CA GLY A 133 1.47 17.63 0.06
C GLY A 133 0.13 17.33 -0.58
N TYR A 134 -0.58 16.38 0.00
CA TYR A 134 -1.96 16.09 -0.35
C TYR A 134 -2.75 15.62 0.88
N PHE A 135 -4.04 15.80 0.76
CA PHE A 135 -5.04 15.26 1.68
C PHE A 135 -6.01 14.40 0.86
N GLY A 136 -6.34 13.23 1.34
CA GLY A 136 -7.24 12.30 0.69
C GLY A 136 -8.23 11.70 1.65
N VAL A 137 -9.37 11.28 1.10
CA VAL A 137 -10.45 10.63 1.83
C VAL A 137 -10.65 9.25 1.23
N ASP A 138 -10.66 8.24 2.08
CA ASP A 138 -10.90 6.84 1.71
C ASP A 138 -12.29 6.45 2.19
N GLN A 139 -13.14 6.05 1.26
CA GLN A 139 -14.50 5.60 1.56
C GLN A 139 -14.73 4.22 0.98
N ILE A 140 -15.40 3.37 1.73
CA ILE A 140 -15.95 2.13 1.20
C ILE A 140 -17.26 2.50 0.52
N PRO A 141 -17.50 2.10 -0.73
CA PRO A 141 -18.80 2.30 -1.38
C PRO A 141 -19.89 1.63 -0.54
N GLY A 142 -20.91 2.39 -0.13
CA GLY A 142 -21.97 1.92 0.77
C GLY A 142 -22.78 0.74 0.22
N ASP A 143 -22.85 0.61 -1.09
CA ASP A 143 -23.70 -0.39 -1.76
C ASP A 143 -22.90 -1.58 -2.30
N VAL A 144 -21.80 -1.98 -1.63
CA VAL A 144 -21.02 -3.15 -2.10
C VAL A 144 -21.82 -4.45 -1.99
N TYR A 145 -22.64 -4.58 -0.94
CA TYR A 145 -23.53 -5.71 -0.74
C TYR A 145 -24.87 -5.20 -0.20
N ASP A 146 -25.95 -5.56 -0.85
CA ASP A 146 -27.30 -5.37 -0.35
C ASP A 146 -27.58 -6.47 0.68
N VAL A 147 -27.47 -6.13 1.97
CA VAL A 147 -27.70 -7.05 3.08
C VAL A 147 -29.16 -6.96 3.55
N MET A 148 -29.70 -8.08 4.03
CA MET A 148 -31.04 -8.09 4.60
C MET A 148 -31.10 -7.20 5.84
N ASN A 149 -32.15 -6.40 5.94
CA ASN A 149 -32.50 -5.72 7.17
C ASN A 149 -33.08 -6.71 8.21
N ALA A 150 -33.30 -6.26 9.46
CA ALA A 150 -33.75 -7.12 10.55
C ALA A 150 -35.07 -7.83 10.24
N ASP A 151 -36.02 -7.17 9.62
CA ASP A 151 -37.32 -7.75 9.26
C ASP A 151 -37.21 -8.80 8.15
N GLN A 152 -36.43 -8.50 7.11
CA GLN A 152 -36.18 -9.42 6.01
C GLN A 152 -35.48 -10.68 6.51
N TYR A 153 -34.45 -10.51 7.38
CA TYR A 153 -33.72 -11.62 7.96
C TYR A 153 -34.60 -12.47 8.89
N SER A 154 -35.38 -11.81 9.76
CA SER A 154 -36.32 -12.47 10.68
C SER A 154 -37.35 -13.32 9.93
N ASN A 155 -37.90 -12.75 8.86
CA ASN A 155 -38.84 -13.49 8.02
C ASN A 155 -38.19 -14.66 7.26
N TYR A 156 -37.01 -14.44 6.72
CA TYR A 156 -36.22 -15.51 6.07
C TYR A 156 -35.94 -16.66 7.04
N LEU A 157 -35.45 -16.34 8.24
CA LEU A 157 -35.14 -17.34 9.29
C LEU A 157 -36.39 -18.10 9.74
N GLY A 158 -37.47 -17.36 9.99
CA GLY A 158 -38.75 -17.95 10.37
C GLY A 158 -39.30 -18.91 9.33
N GLN A 159 -39.24 -18.54 8.06
CA GLN A 159 -39.64 -19.43 6.96
C GLN A 159 -38.73 -20.65 6.86
N ALA A 160 -37.41 -20.49 7.05
CA ALA A 160 -36.44 -21.59 7.04
C ALA A 160 -36.75 -22.59 8.19
N CYS A 161 -36.97 -22.09 9.40
CA CYS A 161 -37.35 -22.91 10.58
C CYS A 161 -38.67 -23.67 10.32
N LYS A 162 -39.66 -22.99 9.76
CA LYS A 162 -40.95 -23.64 9.39
C LYS A 162 -40.75 -24.73 8.37
N ASN A 163 -39.97 -24.52 7.35
CA ASN A 163 -39.73 -25.50 6.29
C ASN A 163 -38.91 -26.71 6.76
N SER A 164 -37.97 -26.50 7.68
CA SER A 164 -37.15 -27.56 8.28
C SER A 164 -37.80 -28.25 9.50
N ASN A 165 -38.97 -27.80 9.90
CA ASN A 165 -39.67 -28.27 11.10
C ASN A 165 -38.80 -28.14 12.37
N THR A 166 -37.98 -27.08 12.43
CA THR A 166 -37.14 -26.70 13.58
C THR A 166 -37.84 -25.63 14.40
N PRO A 167 -37.69 -25.62 15.74
CA PRO A 167 -38.25 -24.54 16.56
C PRO A 167 -37.61 -23.21 16.22
N LEU A 168 -38.41 -22.15 16.22
CA LEU A 168 -37.93 -20.79 16.04
C LEU A 168 -37.00 -20.43 17.22
N PRO A 169 -35.82 -19.82 16.97
CA PRO A 169 -34.95 -19.35 18.03
C PRO A 169 -35.64 -18.32 18.93
N GLY A 170 -35.19 -18.22 20.19
CA GLY A 170 -35.69 -17.18 21.10
C GLY A 170 -35.49 -15.80 20.57
N GLY A 171 -36.38 -14.84 20.92
CA GLY A 171 -36.30 -13.48 20.44
C GLY A 171 -37.04 -13.18 19.13
N TYR A 172 -37.62 -14.21 18.49
CA TYR A 172 -38.45 -14.04 17.29
C TYR A 172 -39.92 -14.34 17.58
N LYS A 173 -40.81 -13.59 16.97
CA LYS A 173 -42.26 -13.78 17.05
C LYS A 173 -42.90 -13.68 15.67
N MET A 174 -44.03 -14.35 15.48
CA MET A 174 -44.89 -14.11 14.33
C MET A 174 -45.73 -12.85 14.60
N GLY A 175 -45.68 -11.90 13.67
CA GLY A 175 -46.51 -10.69 13.71
C GLY A 175 -47.94 -10.95 13.22
N GLU A 176 -48.83 -9.95 13.43
CA GLU A 176 -50.19 -9.97 12.93
C GLU A 176 -50.29 -9.94 11.39
N ASP A 177 -49.23 -9.46 10.75
CA ASP A 177 -49.03 -9.46 9.27
C ASP A 177 -48.67 -10.83 8.70
N GLY A 178 -48.47 -11.83 9.58
CA GLY A 178 -48.05 -13.18 9.20
C GLY A 178 -46.58 -13.33 8.86
N MET A 179 -45.76 -12.30 9.13
CA MET A 179 -44.31 -12.33 8.99
C MET A 179 -43.64 -12.56 10.34
N TYR A 180 -42.39 -12.99 10.29
CA TYR A 180 -41.58 -13.13 11.50
C TYR A 180 -40.77 -11.87 11.74
N HIS A 181 -40.81 -11.38 12.99
CA HIS A 181 -40.12 -10.18 13.44
C HIS A 181 -39.23 -10.50 14.64
N PHE A 182 -38.16 -9.74 14.80
CA PHE A 182 -37.37 -9.74 16.02
C PHE A 182 -38.09 -8.95 17.10
N GLN A 183 -38.09 -9.44 18.34
CA GLN A 183 -38.94 -8.86 19.41
C GLN A 183 -38.52 -7.44 19.79
N ASP A 184 -37.25 -7.12 19.71
CA ASP A 184 -36.69 -5.82 20.17
C ASP A 184 -36.79 -4.71 19.12
N GLU A 185 -37.33 -4.99 17.94
CA GLU A 185 -37.46 -4.05 16.82
C GLU A 185 -36.15 -3.34 16.43
N THR A 186 -35.02 -3.90 16.86
CA THR A 186 -33.69 -3.37 16.56
C THR A 186 -33.33 -3.63 15.10
N ASN A 187 -32.98 -2.59 14.38
CA ASN A 187 -32.49 -2.69 13.00
C ASN A 187 -31.20 -1.88 12.88
N THR A 188 -30.06 -2.52 13.11
CA THR A 188 -28.75 -1.90 13.05
C THR A 188 -28.14 -2.12 11.67
N ASP A 189 -27.72 -1.06 11.02
CA ASP A 189 -26.89 -1.14 9.85
C ASP A 189 -25.42 -1.35 10.28
N TRP A 190 -24.99 -2.60 10.24
CA TRP A 190 -23.63 -2.98 10.64
C TRP A 190 -22.55 -2.43 9.71
N PHE A 191 -22.87 -2.10 8.45
CA PHE A 191 -21.91 -1.46 7.58
C PHE A 191 -21.61 -0.04 8.06
N ASP A 192 -22.63 0.72 8.41
CA ASP A 192 -22.46 2.08 8.93
C ASP A 192 -21.77 2.10 10.30
N GLU A 193 -21.99 1.09 11.14
CA GLU A 193 -21.36 0.99 12.46
C GLU A 193 -19.89 0.57 12.38
N VAL A 194 -19.53 -0.31 11.42
CA VAL A 194 -18.18 -0.88 11.31
C VAL A 194 -17.28 -0.06 10.41
N PHE A 195 -17.84 0.57 9.39
CA PHE A 195 -17.05 1.30 8.40
C PHE A 195 -17.21 2.80 8.58
N LYS A 196 -16.08 3.47 8.52
CA LYS A 196 -16.01 4.92 8.56
C LYS A 196 -15.20 5.47 7.39
N THR A 197 -15.25 6.76 7.24
CA THR A 197 -14.39 7.49 6.32
C THR A 197 -12.95 7.49 6.84
N GLY A 198 -12.03 6.88 6.10
CA GLY A 198 -10.60 6.97 6.33
C GLY A 198 -10.04 8.29 5.83
N ILE A 199 -8.94 8.73 6.42
CA ILE A 199 -8.24 9.96 6.05
C ILE A 199 -6.78 9.65 5.80
N ARG A 200 -6.23 10.17 4.70
CA ARG A 200 -4.80 10.11 4.41
C ARG A 200 -4.24 11.49 4.14
N GLN A 201 -3.02 11.72 4.60
CA GLN A 201 -2.31 12.96 4.36
C GLN A 201 -0.81 12.70 4.16
N ASN A 202 -0.21 13.52 3.34
CA ASN A 202 1.24 13.51 3.13
C ASN A 202 1.75 14.94 3.06
N HIS A 203 2.89 15.18 3.69
CA HIS A 203 3.59 16.44 3.68
C HIS A 203 5.07 16.17 3.43
N ASN A 204 5.61 16.76 2.38
CA ASN A 204 7.02 16.63 2.02
C ASN A 204 7.64 18.00 1.82
N VAL A 205 8.78 18.22 2.48
CA VAL A 205 9.62 19.40 2.28
C VAL A 205 10.97 18.95 1.78
N ALA A 206 11.42 19.50 0.67
CA ALA A 206 12.72 19.19 0.09
C ALA A 206 13.53 20.44 -0.18
N LEU A 207 14.80 20.43 0.22
CA LEU A 207 15.80 21.44 -0.01
C LEU A 207 16.83 20.90 -0.98
N SER A 208 17.05 21.55 -2.09
CA SER A 208 18.06 21.11 -3.07
C SER A 208 18.86 22.28 -3.60
N GLY A 209 20.10 22.00 -3.96
CA GLY A 209 20.99 22.99 -4.52
C GLY A 209 22.36 22.42 -4.82
N GLY A 210 23.27 23.27 -5.26
CA GLY A 210 24.64 22.85 -5.48
C GLY A 210 25.54 23.95 -6.04
N SER A 211 26.83 23.77 -5.82
CA SER A 211 27.89 24.54 -6.43
C SER A 211 28.49 23.79 -7.63
N SER A 212 29.53 24.31 -8.23
CA SER A 212 30.31 23.63 -9.27
C SER A 212 30.90 22.29 -8.82
N HIS A 213 31.17 22.15 -7.50
CA HIS A 213 31.86 20.99 -6.92
C HIS A 213 31.02 20.13 -6.01
N SER A 214 29.86 20.60 -5.57
CA SER A 214 29.00 19.85 -4.67
C SER A 214 27.54 20.02 -5.01
N THR A 215 26.75 18.97 -4.75
CA THR A 215 25.28 19.00 -4.86
C THR A 215 24.68 18.38 -3.62
N TYR A 216 23.54 18.90 -3.20
CA TYR A 216 22.82 18.37 -2.04
C TYR A 216 21.31 18.30 -2.30
N ASN A 217 20.68 17.33 -1.66
CA ASN A 217 19.23 17.22 -1.55
C ASN A 217 18.91 16.72 -0.15
N VAL A 218 18.10 17.46 0.58
CA VAL A 218 17.61 17.09 1.91
C VAL A 218 16.11 17.09 1.87
N SER A 219 15.48 16.01 2.28
CA SER A 219 14.01 15.89 2.33
C SER A 219 13.53 15.40 3.68
N LEU A 220 12.37 15.91 4.08
CA LEU A 220 11.58 15.46 5.22
C LEU A 220 10.19 15.11 4.70
N ASP A 221 9.71 13.93 5.04
CA ASP A 221 8.42 13.42 4.61
C ASP A 221 7.63 12.91 5.81
N TYR A 222 6.39 13.34 5.91
CA TYR A 222 5.40 12.84 6.85
C TYR A 222 4.23 12.24 6.09
N TYR A 223 3.86 11.03 6.42
CA TYR A 223 2.71 10.32 5.89
C TYR A 223 1.86 9.76 7.02
N ASN A 224 0.56 9.96 6.94
CA ASN A 224 -0.39 9.34 7.85
C ASN A 224 -1.62 8.87 7.08
N GLN A 225 -2.07 7.66 7.36
CA GLN A 225 -3.29 7.07 6.80
C GLN A 225 -4.05 6.36 7.89
N LYS A 226 -5.29 6.78 8.11
CA LYS A 226 -6.27 6.11 8.97
C LYS A 226 -7.13 5.21 8.11
N GLY A 227 -7.31 3.98 8.55
CA GLY A 227 -8.16 3.01 7.86
C GLY A 227 -9.64 3.37 7.92
N THR A 228 -10.42 2.59 7.19
CA THR A 228 -11.87 2.78 7.06
C THR A 228 -12.68 1.96 8.07
N LEU A 229 -12.04 1.27 9.02
CA LEU A 229 -12.72 0.54 10.08
C LEU A 229 -12.82 1.39 11.35
N GLU A 230 -13.96 1.31 12.04
CA GLU A 230 -14.19 1.97 13.30
C GLU A 230 -13.34 1.34 14.44
N GLY A 231 -13.08 2.10 15.51
CA GLY A 231 -12.27 1.63 16.63
C GLY A 231 -10.77 1.70 16.38
N ALA A 232 -10.05 0.70 16.85
CA ALA A 232 -8.59 0.55 16.69
C ALA A 232 -8.19 0.00 15.31
N GLY A 233 -8.90 0.40 14.25
CA GLY A 233 -8.68 -0.07 12.89
C GLY A 233 -7.26 0.12 12.38
N PRO A 234 -6.92 -0.43 11.21
CA PRO A 234 -5.58 -0.35 10.67
C PRO A 234 -5.19 1.11 10.39
N ASN A 235 -4.08 1.53 10.97
CA ASN A 235 -3.52 2.86 10.78
C ASN A 235 -2.05 2.72 10.37
N TYR A 236 -1.55 3.69 9.62
CA TYR A 236 -0.15 3.74 9.24
C TYR A 236 0.38 5.16 9.30
N GLU A 237 1.49 5.33 10.00
CA GLU A 237 2.19 6.60 10.13
C GLU A 237 3.67 6.40 9.80
N ARG A 238 4.27 7.34 9.06
CA ARG A 238 5.67 7.27 8.69
C ARG A 238 6.30 8.65 8.66
N TYR A 239 7.47 8.73 9.27
CA TYR A 239 8.39 9.88 9.21
C TYR A 239 9.63 9.44 8.46
N THR A 240 10.03 10.16 7.44
CA THR A 240 11.24 9.87 6.68
C THR A 240 12.10 11.13 6.57
N ALA A 241 13.38 11.01 6.86
CA ALA A 241 14.38 12.03 6.62
C ALA A 241 15.46 11.48 5.70
N ARG A 242 15.80 12.22 4.65
CA ARG A 242 16.80 11.81 3.68
C ARG A 242 17.79 12.93 3.40
N VAL A 243 19.06 12.57 3.26
CA VAL A 243 20.14 13.46 2.86
C VAL A 243 20.95 12.79 1.77
N ASN A 244 20.98 13.41 0.61
CA ASN A 244 21.86 13.06 -0.50
C ASN A 244 22.86 14.18 -0.71
N ASN A 245 24.12 13.83 -0.72
CA ASN A 245 25.21 14.77 -1.02
C ASN A 245 26.15 14.14 -2.04
N THR A 246 26.60 14.92 -3.01
CA THR A 246 27.67 14.53 -3.92
C THR A 246 28.71 15.63 -3.93
N MET A 247 29.97 15.27 -3.70
CA MET A 247 31.10 16.18 -3.76
C MET A 247 32.09 15.66 -4.80
N ASP A 248 32.36 16.49 -5.80
CA ASP A 248 33.32 16.21 -6.85
C ASP A 248 34.60 16.99 -6.54
N THR A 249 35.67 16.28 -6.23
CA THR A 249 37.03 16.84 -6.16
C THR A 249 37.79 16.51 -7.42
N LYS A 250 38.95 17.11 -7.59
CA LYS A 250 39.81 16.86 -8.77
C LYS A 250 40.17 15.38 -8.98
N PHE A 251 40.23 14.60 -7.91
CA PHE A 251 40.70 13.22 -7.92
C PHE A 251 39.65 12.19 -7.50
N VAL A 252 38.66 12.59 -6.68
CA VAL A 252 37.73 11.69 -6.06
C VAL A 252 36.32 12.27 -6.07
N LYS A 253 35.36 11.42 -6.36
CA LYS A 253 33.94 11.75 -6.24
C LYS A 253 33.35 11.03 -5.02
N PHE A 254 32.90 11.79 -4.03
CA PHE A 254 32.19 11.30 -2.88
C PHE A 254 30.70 11.41 -3.10
N ARG A 255 29.98 10.32 -2.85
CA ARG A 255 28.53 10.32 -2.80
C ARG A 255 28.09 9.75 -1.46
N THR A 256 27.31 10.53 -0.74
CA THR A 256 26.70 10.13 0.53
C THR A 256 25.19 10.13 0.36
N SER A 257 24.55 9.02 0.73
CA SER A 257 23.11 8.90 0.79
C SER A 257 22.76 8.33 2.15
N MET A 258 22.02 9.09 2.95
CA MET A 258 21.53 8.68 4.27
C MET A 258 20.02 8.76 4.26
N VAL A 259 19.37 7.73 4.79
CA VAL A 259 17.93 7.72 5.00
C VAL A 259 17.65 7.24 6.41
N TYR A 260 16.76 7.94 7.07
CA TYR A 260 16.15 7.53 8.34
C TYR A 260 14.65 7.43 8.12
N SER A 261 14.07 6.32 8.48
CA SER A 261 12.63 6.12 8.44
C SER A 261 12.16 5.52 9.75
N HIS A 262 11.08 6.08 10.28
CA HIS A 262 10.36 5.53 11.43
C HIS A 262 8.91 5.38 11.02
N SER A 263 8.39 4.17 11.14
CA SER A 263 6.99 3.87 10.84
C SER A 263 6.31 3.17 11.99
N ASN A 264 5.05 3.50 12.20
CA ASN A 264 4.15 2.80 13.11
C ASN A 264 2.95 2.30 12.32
N GLN A 265 2.60 1.04 12.51
CA GLN A 265 1.48 0.41 11.82
C GLN A 265 0.66 -0.40 12.81
N ASP A 266 -0.61 -0.07 12.90
CA ASP A 266 -1.59 -0.89 13.58
C ASP A 266 -2.19 -1.85 12.55
N ASN A 267 -1.92 -3.13 12.74
CA ASN A 267 -2.42 -4.18 11.84
C ASN A 267 -3.60 -4.90 12.50
N MET A 268 -4.61 -5.17 11.71
CA MET A 268 -5.49 -6.28 12.02
C MET A 268 -4.76 -7.56 11.62
N GLY A 269 -4.37 -8.38 12.60
CA GLY A 269 -3.75 -9.67 12.32
C GLY A 269 -4.66 -10.53 11.45
N LEU A 270 -4.11 -11.19 10.43
CA LEU A 270 -4.90 -12.07 9.54
C LEU A 270 -5.60 -13.21 10.31
N SER A 271 -5.04 -13.64 11.45
CA SER A 271 -5.68 -14.58 12.38
C SER A 271 -6.90 -13.96 13.05
N ASN A 272 -6.85 -12.67 13.36
CA ASN A 272 -7.97 -11.96 13.97
C ASN A 272 -8.95 -11.46 12.91
N ALA A 273 -8.51 -11.24 11.66
CA ALA A 273 -9.43 -10.85 10.59
C ALA A 273 -10.37 -11.99 10.18
N SER A 274 -9.91 -13.26 10.20
CA SER A 274 -10.79 -14.39 9.96
C SER A 274 -11.73 -14.65 11.14
N GLU A 275 -11.28 -14.43 12.38
CA GLU A 275 -12.11 -14.49 13.57
C GLU A 275 -13.04 -13.29 13.68
N TYR A 276 -12.60 -12.08 13.28
CA TYR A 276 -13.42 -10.88 13.28
C TYR A 276 -14.47 -10.91 12.17
N VAL A 277 -14.12 -11.39 10.99
CA VAL A 277 -15.09 -11.59 9.89
C VAL A 277 -16.00 -12.78 10.18
N GLN A 278 -15.51 -13.87 10.76
CA GLN A 278 -16.37 -14.93 11.30
C GLN A 278 -17.16 -14.46 12.51
N GLY A 279 -16.61 -13.60 13.37
CA GLY A 279 -17.31 -12.95 14.46
C GLY A 279 -18.39 -11.99 13.95
N LEU A 280 -18.11 -11.16 12.98
CA LEU A 280 -19.11 -10.29 12.33
C LEU A 280 -20.22 -11.08 11.63
N TYR A 281 -19.87 -12.15 10.92
CA TYR A 281 -20.87 -13.04 10.32
C TYR A 281 -21.47 -14.04 11.32
N GLY A 282 -20.71 -14.46 12.33
CA GLY A 282 -21.16 -15.34 13.40
C GLY A 282 -21.97 -14.62 14.47
N ASP A 283 -21.56 -13.39 14.84
CA ASP A 283 -22.26 -12.58 15.84
C ASP A 283 -23.49 -11.86 15.28
N VAL A 284 -23.56 -11.58 13.99
CA VAL A 284 -24.84 -11.20 13.35
C VAL A 284 -25.86 -12.35 13.46
N THR A 285 -25.40 -13.61 13.47
CA THR A 285 -26.25 -14.75 13.76
C THR A 285 -26.38 -15.05 15.26
N SER A 286 -25.45 -14.62 16.13
CA SER A 286 -25.46 -14.88 17.57
C SER A 286 -25.99 -13.72 18.40
N VAL A 287 -25.89 -12.47 17.96
CA VAL A 287 -26.57 -11.32 18.60
C VAL A 287 -28.09 -11.42 18.43
N THR A 288 -28.57 -12.15 17.45
CA THR A 288 -29.99 -12.53 17.36
C THR A 288 -30.40 -13.67 18.30
N SER A 289 -29.47 -14.26 19.06
CA SER A 289 -29.73 -15.40 19.96
C SER A 289 -29.50 -15.12 21.45
N GLN A 290 -29.28 -13.86 21.87
CA GLN A 290 -29.25 -13.46 23.29
C GLN A 290 -30.42 -12.63 23.68
#